data_469aa1a8df64a258809bf68fc3c670ea
#
_entry.id   469aa1a8df64a258809bf68fc3c670ea
#
_cell.length_a   1.000
_cell.length_b   1.000
_cell.length_c   1.000
_cell.angle_alpha   90.00
_cell.angle_beta   90.00
_cell.angle_gamma   90.00
#
_symmetry.space_group_name_H-M   'P 1'
#
loop_
_entity.id
_entity.type
_entity.pdbx_description
1 polymer ?
#
loop_
_entity_poly.entity_id
_entity_poly.type
_entity_poly.pdbx_seq_one_letter_code
_entity_poly.pdbx_strand_id
1 'polypeptide(L)'
;LLTVRDFSRILTGEAKDWKDINPNSRLKSIQVVFDNKNSSTVRYTMDSICGGKPLATDNVSALKTNQQVIKYVAENPGAMGVIGVNWLGNRSDTTNLSFTEEIRVMAVSAEDVATPANSYKPYQAYLYYGNYPLARPIYALLNDPRSALPWGFASFMTSDKGQPIIL
;
A
#
# COMPACT_ATOMS: atom_id res chain seq x y z
N LEU A 1 -8.93 5.33 9.41
CA LEU A 1 -7.56 5.70 9.70
C LEU A 1 -6.85 4.52 10.33
N LEU A 2 -5.55 4.39 10.11
CA LEU A 2 -4.72 3.31 10.64
C LEU A 2 -3.32 3.86 10.92
N THR A 3 -2.66 3.38 11.99
CA THR A 3 -1.23 3.66 12.19
C THR A 3 -0.38 2.57 11.53
N VAL A 4 0.88 2.86 11.22
CA VAL A 4 1.84 1.82 10.77
C VAL A 4 1.99 0.73 11.84
N ARG A 5 1.96 1.11 13.12
CA ARG A 5 2.01 0.18 14.26
C ARG A 5 0.80 -0.75 14.28
N ASP A 6 -0.42 -0.23 14.11
CA ASP A 6 -1.62 -1.07 14.07
C ASP A 6 -1.61 -2.00 12.88
N PHE A 7 -1.12 -1.51 11.72
CA PHE A 7 -0.95 -2.33 10.54
C PHE A 7 0.00 -3.52 10.80
N SER A 8 1.13 -3.25 11.46
CA SER A 8 2.06 -4.31 11.88
C SER A 8 1.40 -5.32 12.83
N ARG A 9 0.64 -4.86 13.84
CA ARG A 9 -0.08 -5.73 14.79
C ARG A 9 -1.11 -6.63 14.08
N ILE A 10 -1.81 -6.11 13.10
CA ILE A 10 -2.75 -6.90 12.29
C ILE A 10 -2.01 -7.97 11.49
N LEU A 11 -0.92 -7.60 10.84
CA LEU A 11 -0.14 -8.49 9.98
C LEU A 11 0.58 -9.60 10.75
N THR A 12 0.99 -9.33 11.97
CA THR A 12 1.64 -10.31 12.86
C THR A 12 0.65 -11.15 13.67
N GLY A 13 -0.67 -10.86 13.56
CA GLY A 13 -1.72 -11.58 14.27
C GLY A 13 -1.91 -11.16 15.73
N GLU A 14 -1.28 -10.06 16.16
CA GLU A 14 -1.48 -9.47 17.50
C GLU A 14 -2.86 -8.80 17.61
N ALA A 15 -3.39 -8.24 16.53
CA ALA A 15 -4.73 -7.71 16.42
C ALA A 15 -5.51 -8.50 15.36
N LYS A 16 -6.59 -9.18 15.74
CA LYS A 16 -7.38 -10.04 14.87
C LYS A 16 -8.76 -9.48 14.55
N ASP A 17 -9.26 -8.63 15.42
CA ASP A 17 -10.55 -7.97 15.25
C ASP A 17 -10.39 -6.45 15.10
N TRP A 18 -11.30 -5.83 14.34
CA TRP A 18 -11.31 -4.38 14.19
C TRP A 18 -11.50 -3.64 15.52
N LYS A 19 -12.05 -4.31 16.53
CA LYS A 19 -12.18 -3.77 17.89
C LYS A 19 -10.85 -3.65 18.62
N ASP A 20 -9.85 -4.45 18.26
CA ASP A 20 -8.49 -4.36 18.81
C ASP A 20 -7.78 -3.08 18.36
N ILE A 21 -8.25 -2.49 17.26
CA ILE A 21 -7.75 -1.23 16.70
C ILE A 21 -8.66 -0.07 17.09
N ASN A 22 -9.97 -0.24 16.96
CA ASN A 22 -10.96 0.76 17.32
C ASN A 22 -12.11 0.08 18.12
N PRO A 23 -12.19 0.29 19.44
CA PRO A 23 -13.22 -0.32 20.27
C PRO A 23 -14.67 -0.03 19.83
N ASN A 24 -14.88 1.07 19.10
CA ASN A 24 -16.20 1.46 18.58
C ASN A 24 -16.52 0.82 17.22
N SER A 25 -15.62 -0.02 16.67
CA SER A 25 -15.84 -0.67 15.40
C SER A 25 -17.03 -1.63 15.44
N ARG A 26 -17.87 -1.58 14.41
CA ARG A 26 -18.94 -2.55 14.17
C ARG A 26 -18.48 -3.75 13.31
N LEU A 27 -17.30 -3.65 12.71
CA LEU A 27 -16.69 -4.72 11.96
C LEU A 27 -16.16 -5.78 12.91
N LYS A 28 -16.12 -7.03 12.43
CA LYS A 28 -15.66 -8.20 13.19
C LYS A 28 -14.18 -8.47 12.92
N SER A 29 -13.85 -9.68 12.54
CA SER A 29 -12.48 -10.12 12.25
C SER A 29 -11.86 -9.38 11.06
N ILE A 30 -10.56 -9.18 11.15
CA ILE A 30 -9.75 -8.59 10.08
C ILE A 30 -9.19 -9.71 9.22
N GLN A 31 -9.47 -9.67 7.92
CA GLN A 31 -8.85 -10.53 6.93
C GLN A 31 -7.97 -9.68 6.01
N VAL A 32 -6.67 -9.98 5.96
CA VAL A 32 -5.74 -9.28 5.09
C VAL A 32 -5.46 -10.11 3.84
N VAL A 33 -5.58 -9.48 2.67
CA VAL A 33 -5.33 -10.13 1.40
C VAL A 33 -4.29 -9.38 0.57
N PHE A 34 -3.32 -10.13 0.06
CA PHE A 34 -2.29 -9.65 -0.88
C PHE A 34 -2.57 -10.17 -2.29
N ASP A 35 -1.94 -9.54 -3.28
CA ASP A 35 -2.02 -9.94 -4.69
C ASP A 35 -1.31 -11.24 -5.01
N ASN A 36 -0.14 -11.48 -4.39
CA ASN A 36 0.69 -12.66 -4.62
C ASN A 36 1.59 -12.93 -3.42
N LYS A 37 1.77 -14.20 -3.06
CA LYS A 37 2.64 -14.62 -1.95
C LYS A 37 4.11 -14.17 -2.11
N ASN A 38 4.58 -14.10 -3.35
CA ASN A 38 5.96 -13.76 -3.67
C ASN A 38 6.11 -12.32 -4.15
N SER A 39 5.09 -11.47 -3.95
CA SER A 39 5.14 -10.09 -4.40
C SER A 39 6.15 -9.28 -3.59
N SER A 40 6.70 -8.26 -4.24
CA SER A 40 7.54 -7.28 -3.56
C SER A 40 6.78 -6.51 -2.47
N THR A 41 5.45 -6.45 -2.57
CA THR A 41 4.56 -5.87 -1.54
C THR A 41 4.61 -6.69 -0.27
N VAL A 42 4.48 -8.02 -0.36
CA VAL A 42 4.60 -8.94 0.79
C VAL A 42 5.98 -8.81 1.44
N ARG A 43 7.05 -8.84 0.63
CA ARG A 43 8.42 -8.72 1.15
C ARG A 43 8.64 -7.40 1.88
N TYR A 44 8.27 -6.28 1.27
CA TYR A 44 8.37 -4.96 1.90
C TYR A 44 7.59 -4.90 3.21
N THR A 45 6.39 -5.47 3.23
CA THR A 45 5.55 -5.49 4.44
C THR A 45 6.21 -6.28 5.56
N MET A 46 6.77 -7.46 5.27
CA MET A 46 7.49 -8.26 6.25
C MET A 46 8.75 -7.53 6.77
N ASP A 47 9.58 -7.06 5.85
CA ASP A 47 10.90 -6.52 6.21
C ASP A 47 10.79 -5.14 6.89
N SER A 48 10.00 -4.23 6.32
CA SER A 48 9.95 -2.82 6.75
C SER A 48 8.84 -2.53 7.76
N ILE A 49 7.68 -3.17 7.63
CA ILE A 49 6.52 -2.88 8.49
C ILE A 49 6.50 -3.82 9.71
N CYS A 50 6.77 -5.10 9.50
CA CYS A 50 6.75 -6.10 10.58
C CYS A 50 8.14 -6.32 11.23
N GLY A 51 9.19 -5.59 10.80
CA GLY A 51 10.54 -5.71 11.35
C GLY A 51 11.15 -7.10 11.18
N GLY A 52 10.87 -7.77 10.06
CA GLY A 52 11.31 -9.12 9.76
C GLY A 52 10.49 -10.26 10.42
N LYS A 53 9.45 -9.92 11.18
CA LYS A 53 8.53 -10.92 11.74
C LYS A 53 7.70 -11.57 10.62
N PRO A 54 7.40 -12.88 10.71
CA PRO A 54 6.55 -13.55 9.74
C PRO A 54 5.12 -13.03 9.81
N LEU A 55 4.43 -13.04 8.66
CA LEU A 55 3.01 -12.72 8.61
C LEU A 55 2.19 -13.85 9.24
N ALA A 56 1.12 -13.50 9.92
CA ALA A 56 0.19 -14.46 10.49
C ALA A 56 -0.51 -15.26 9.38
N THR A 57 -0.71 -16.56 9.60
CA THR A 57 -1.30 -17.47 8.61
C THR A 57 -2.80 -17.65 8.75
N ASP A 58 -3.36 -17.22 9.87
CA ASP A 58 -4.79 -17.35 10.19
C ASP A 58 -5.65 -16.21 9.66
N ASN A 59 -5.10 -15.01 9.54
CA ASN A 59 -5.80 -13.83 9.07
C ASN A 59 -5.17 -13.14 7.85
N VAL A 60 -4.01 -13.64 7.36
CA VAL A 60 -3.31 -13.10 6.20
C VAL A 60 -3.24 -14.14 5.09
N SER A 61 -3.68 -13.79 3.91
CA SER A 61 -3.68 -14.66 2.73
C SER A 61 -3.24 -13.92 1.48
N ALA A 62 -3.02 -14.64 0.39
CA ALA A 62 -2.73 -14.05 -0.90
C ALA A 62 -3.62 -14.65 -1.99
N LEU A 63 -4.10 -13.78 -2.84
CA LEU A 63 -4.84 -14.11 -4.06
C LEU A 63 -3.85 -14.24 -5.24
N LYS A 64 -4.35 -14.17 -6.46
CA LYS A 64 -3.48 -14.28 -7.66
C LYS A 64 -3.26 -12.95 -8.38
N THR A 65 -4.19 -12.00 -8.24
CA THR A 65 -4.14 -10.72 -8.96
C THR A 65 -4.67 -9.57 -8.10
N ASN A 66 -4.23 -8.34 -8.40
CA ASN A 66 -4.72 -7.14 -7.73
C ASN A 66 -6.23 -6.93 -7.89
N GLN A 67 -6.80 -7.28 -9.05
CA GLN A 67 -8.25 -7.19 -9.29
C GLN A 67 -9.03 -8.13 -8.38
N GLN A 68 -8.50 -9.33 -8.14
CA GLN A 68 -9.12 -10.25 -7.17
C GLN A 68 -9.08 -9.70 -5.76
N VAL A 69 -8.02 -8.97 -5.38
CA VAL A 69 -7.94 -8.29 -4.07
C VAL A 69 -9.01 -7.21 -3.97
N ILE A 70 -9.15 -6.35 -4.98
CA ILE A 70 -10.17 -5.29 -5.00
C ILE A 70 -11.57 -5.90 -4.86
N LYS A 71 -11.89 -6.90 -5.68
CA LYS A 71 -13.17 -7.61 -5.64
C LYS A 71 -13.42 -8.25 -4.26
N TYR A 72 -12.43 -8.94 -3.72
CA TYR A 72 -12.56 -9.59 -2.40
C TYR A 72 -12.87 -8.58 -1.30
N VAL A 73 -12.16 -7.44 -1.28
CA VAL A 73 -12.39 -6.37 -0.29
C VAL A 73 -13.77 -5.73 -0.46
N ALA A 74 -14.22 -5.53 -1.69
CA ALA A 74 -15.55 -4.98 -1.97
C ALA A 74 -16.69 -5.90 -1.49
N GLU A 75 -16.51 -7.22 -1.60
CA GLU A 75 -17.50 -8.22 -1.22
C GLU A 75 -17.46 -8.63 0.26
N ASN A 76 -16.36 -8.36 0.97
CA ASN A 76 -16.15 -8.81 2.35
C ASN A 76 -15.93 -7.64 3.30
N PRO A 77 -16.98 -7.14 3.99
CA PRO A 77 -16.85 -6.11 5.00
C PRO A 77 -15.88 -6.54 6.13
N GLY A 78 -14.89 -5.71 6.40
CA GLY A 78 -13.83 -6.01 7.37
C GLY A 78 -12.56 -6.57 6.74
N ALA A 79 -12.56 -6.96 5.46
CA ALA A 79 -11.35 -7.32 4.75
C ALA A 79 -10.49 -6.08 4.43
N MET A 80 -9.17 -6.27 4.43
CA MET A 80 -8.18 -5.28 4.05
C MET A 80 -7.28 -5.81 2.94
N GLY A 81 -7.21 -5.09 1.82
CA GLY A 81 -6.32 -5.40 0.70
C GLY A 81 -5.01 -4.62 0.79
N VAL A 82 -3.90 -5.27 0.45
CA VAL A 82 -2.57 -4.63 0.36
C VAL A 82 -2.05 -4.81 -1.06
N ILE A 83 -2.12 -3.74 -1.84
CA ILE A 83 -1.75 -3.72 -3.28
C ILE A 83 -1.04 -2.42 -3.64
N GLY A 84 -0.42 -2.38 -4.81
CA GLY A 84 0.20 -1.17 -5.33
C GLY A 84 -0.83 -0.08 -5.66
N VAL A 85 -0.49 1.18 -5.42
CA VAL A 85 -1.37 2.34 -5.64
C VAL A 85 -1.82 2.47 -7.10
N ASN A 86 -1.00 2.05 -8.05
CA ASN A 86 -1.31 2.05 -9.48
C ASN A 86 -2.55 1.24 -9.88
N TRP A 87 -3.04 0.36 -8.99
CA TRP A 87 -4.27 -0.40 -9.19
C TRP A 87 -5.51 0.26 -8.62
N LEU A 88 -5.33 1.34 -7.84
CA LEU A 88 -6.40 2.04 -7.12
C LEU A 88 -6.96 3.25 -7.87
N GLY A 89 -6.31 3.69 -8.94
CA GLY A 89 -6.76 4.85 -9.73
C GLY A 89 -8.15 4.65 -10.33
N ASN A 90 -8.96 5.70 -10.30
CA ASN A 90 -10.23 5.74 -11.01
C ASN A 90 -9.98 5.92 -12.51
N ARG A 91 -10.23 4.88 -13.30
CA ARG A 91 -10.01 4.90 -14.76
C ARG A 91 -10.85 5.92 -15.51
N SER A 92 -11.93 6.39 -14.92
CA SER A 92 -12.80 7.41 -15.49
C SER A 92 -12.34 8.83 -15.16
N ASP A 93 -11.39 8.99 -14.26
CA ASP A 93 -10.83 10.29 -13.87
C ASP A 93 -9.56 10.59 -14.66
N THR A 94 -9.68 11.49 -15.63
CA THR A 94 -8.56 11.93 -16.48
C THR A 94 -7.51 12.76 -15.72
N THR A 95 -7.84 13.22 -14.51
CA THR A 95 -6.91 13.99 -13.67
C THR A 95 -6.00 13.09 -12.81
N ASN A 96 -6.31 11.80 -12.72
CA ASN A 96 -5.64 10.82 -11.84
C ASN A 96 -5.61 11.21 -10.35
N LEU A 97 -6.54 12.05 -9.91
CA LEU A 97 -6.61 12.53 -8.53
C LEU A 97 -7.60 11.77 -7.66
N SER A 98 -8.37 10.84 -8.24
CA SER A 98 -9.34 10.04 -7.50
C SER A 98 -9.01 8.54 -7.52
N PHE A 99 -9.48 7.86 -6.48
CA PHE A 99 -9.40 6.41 -6.36
C PHE A 99 -10.69 5.76 -6.84
N THR A 100 -10.63 4.45 -7.16
CA THR A 100 -11.81 3.65 -7.48
C THR A 100 -12.85 3.75 -6.36
N GLU A 101 -14.14 3.80 -6.74
CA GLU A 101 -15.26 3.88 -5.79
C GLU A 101 -15.67 2.50 -5.24
N GLU A 102 -15.14 1.41 -5.82
CA GLU A 102 -15.47 0.04 -5.41
C GLU A 102 -15.01 -0.27 -3.98
N ILE A 103 -13.95 0.39 -3.52
CA ILE A 103 -13.33 0.15 -2.22
C ILE A 103 -12.94 1.49 -1.56
N ARG A 104 -12.71 1.44 -0.26
CA ARG A 104 -12.24 2.60 0.50
C ARG A 104 -10.73 2.55 0.71
N VAL A 105 -9.99 3.48 0.10
CA VAL A 105 -8.56 3.64 0.35
C VAL A 105 -8.35 4.22 1.75
N MET A 106 -7.57 3.52 2.56
CA MET A 106 -7.28 3.92 3.94
C MET A 106 -6.22 5.02 3.98
N ALA A 107 -6.39 5.96 4.90
CA ALA A 107 -5.32 6.89 5.25
C ALA A 107 -4.48 6.29 6.40
N VAL A 108 -3.16 6.43 6.31
CA VAL A 108 -2.19 5.85 7.23
C VAL A 108 -1.35 6.95 7.89
N SER A 109 -1.13 6.81 9.20
CA SER A 109 -0.28 7.69 10.00
C SER A 109 1.01 6.99 10.38
N ALA A 110 2.12 7.72 10.37
CA ALA A 110 3.39 7.29 10.95
C ALA A 110 3.43 7.43 12.48
N GLU A 111 2.54 8.24 13.04
CA GLU A 111 2.44 8.51 14.47
C GLU A 111 1.76 7.36 15.23
N ASP A 112 1.91 7.35 16.56
CA ASP A 112 1.31 6.34 17.43
C ASP A 112 -0.23 6.39 17.47
N VAL A 113 -0.81 7.56 17.18
CA VAL A 113 -2.26 7.77 17.14
C VAL A 113 -2.64 8.40 15.79
N ALA A 114 -3.48 7.70 15.04
CA ALA A 114 -3.98 8.19 13.75
C ALA A 114 -5.10 9.22 13.93
N THR A 115 -4.88 10.41 13.41
CA THR A 115 -5.87 11.51 13.37
C THR A 115 -6.06 11.96 11.91
N PRO A 116 -7.15 12.68 11.58
CA PRO A 116 -7.32 13.23 10.24
C PRO A 116 -6.19 14.18 9.82
N ALA A 117 -5.52 14.81 10.76
CA ALA A 117 -4.46 15.78 10.50
C ALA A 117 -3.10 15.13 10.18
N ASN A 118 -2.84 13.91 10.69
CA ASN A 118 -1.56 13.20 10.53
C ASN A 118 -1.66 11.91 9.73
N SER A 119 -2.80 11.66 9.09
CA SER A 119 -3.02 10.44 8.31
C SER A 119 -3.20 10.79 6.84
N TYR A 120 -2.43 10.13 5.97
CA TYR A 120 -2.36 10.43 4.56
C TYR A 120 -2.81 9.25 3.71
N LYS A 121 -3.51 9.51 2.61
CA LYS A 121 -3.75 8.54 1.55
C LYS A 121 -2.60 8.60 0.54
N PRO A 122 -2.38 7.55 -0.28
CA PRO A 122 -1.27 7.49 -1.23
C PRO A 122 -1.49 8.37 -2.47
N TYR A 123 -1.84 9.64 -2.27
CA TYR A 123 -1.85 10.63 -3.34
C TYR A 123 -0.42 11.00 -3.72
N GLN A 124 -0.21 11.31 -5.00
CA GLN A 124 1.08 11.62 -5.59
C GLN A 124 1.88 12.67 -4.79
N ALA A 125 1.20 13.76 -4.37
CA ALA A 125 1.83 14.79 -3.55
C ALA A 125 2.35 14.25 -2.21
N TYR A 126 1.59 13.41 -1.52
CA TYR A 126 2.01 12.85 -0.24
C TYR A 126 3.09 11.78 -0.37
N LEU A 127 3.15 11.08 -1.50
CA LEU A 127 4.26 10.18 -1.84
C LEU A 127 5.54 10.98 -2.11
N TYR A 128 5.44 12.05 -2.90
CA TYR A 128 6.56 12.92 -3.24
C TYR A 128 7.17 13.62 -2.02
N TYR A 129 6.33 14.17 -1.14
CA TYR A 129 6.79 14.84 0.08
C TYR A 129 7.12 13.89 1.23
N GLY A 130 6.98 12.57 1.06
CA GLY A 130 7.27 11.58 2.10
C GLY A 130 6.27 11.56 3.27
N ASN A 131 5.09 12.16 3.10
CA ASN A 131 4.06 12.18 4.13
C ASN A 131 3.35 10.82 4.28
N TYR A 132 3.21 10.06 3.18
CA TYR A 132 2.61 8.75 3.20
C TYR A 132 3.62 7.68 3.67
N PRO A 133 3.39 7.03 4.83
CA PRO A 133 4.43 6.22 5.47
C PRO A 133 4.71 4.87 4.80
N LEU A 134 3.81 4.37 3.95
CA LEU A 134 3.97 3.07 3.27
C LEU A 134 4.56 3.21 1.87
N ALA A 135 5.28 4.32 1.60
CA ALA A 135 6.01 4.50 0.36
C ALA A 135 7.28 3.65 0.34
N ARG A 136 7.60 3.11 -0.83
CA ARG A 136 8.86 2.36 -1.04
C ARG A 136 9.55 2.81 -2.32
N PRO A 137 10.90 2.88 -2.33
CA PRO A 137 11.64 3.21 -3.53
C PRO A 137 11.57 2.06 -4.56
N ILE A 138 11.54 2.43 -5.83
CA ILE A 138 11.73 1.51 -6.96
C ILE A 138 13.09 1.82 -7.55
N TYR A 139 13.93 0.80 -7.75
CA TYR A 139 15.27 0.94 -8.29
C TYR A 139 15.32 0.41 -9.72
N ALA A 140 15.89 1.20 -10.63
CA ALA A 140 16.26 0.74 -11.96
C ALA A 140 17.73 0.32 -11.95
N LEU A 141 18.02 -0.91 -12.35
CA LEU A 141 19.38 -1.42 -12.51
C LEU A 141 19.79 -1.32 -13.97
N LEU A 142 20.90 -0.63 -14.23
CA LEU A 142 21.46 -0.50 -15.57
C LEU A 142 22.73 -1.37 -15.67
N ASN A 143 22.81 -2.19 -16.70
CA ASN A 143 23.97 -3.00 -17.01
C ASN A 143 24.65 -2.53 -18.31
N ASP A 144 24.66 -1.23 -18.56
CA ASP A 144 25.40 -0.62 -19.66
C ASP A 144 26.37 0.43 -19.07
N PRO A 145 27.68 0.26 -19.21
CA PRO A 145 28.67 1.20 -18.66
C PRO A 145 28.72 2.53 -19.44
N ARG A 146 28.02 2.64 -20.56
CA ARG A 146 28.00 3.84 -21.40
C ARG A 146 26.85 4.75 -21.03
N SER A 147 27.07 6.06 -21.06
CA SER A 147 26.05 7.09 -20.92
C SER A 147 25.22 7.20 -22.23
N ALA A 148 24.55 6.09 -22.57
CA ALA A 148 23.75 5.94 -23.80
C ALA A 148 22.24 5.93 -23.47
N LEU A 149 21.43 5.37 -24.36
CA LEU A 149 19.97 5.34 -24.25
C LEU A 149 19.44 4.78 -22.91
N PRO A 150 19.96 3.67 -22.35
CA PRO A 150 19.50 3.15 -21.07
C PRO A 150 19.70 4.15 -19.92
N TRP A 151 20.86 4.82 -19.90
CA TRP A 151 21.15 5.86 -18.91
C TRP A 151 20.25 7.09 -19.09
N GLY A 152 20.04 7.53 -20.33
CA GLY A 152 19.14 8.64 -20.65
C GLY A 152 17.70 8.36 -20.23
N PHE A 153 17.21 7.14 -20.44
CA PHE A 153 15.90 6.71 -19.99
C PHE A 153 15.79 6.71 -18.45
N ALA A 154 16.76 6.13 -17.74
CA ALA A 154 16.78 6.15 -16.28
C ALA A 154 16.84 7.55 -15.70
N SER A 155 17.68 8.45 -16.27
CA SER A 155 17.73 9.85 -15.92
C SER A 155 16.40 10.56 -16.14
N PHE A 156 15.73 10.27 -17.25
CA PHE A 156 14.38 10.80 -17.51
C PHE A 156 13.38 10.32 -16.45
N MET A 157 13.37 9.02 -16.14
CA MET A 157 12.47 8.44 -15.14
C MET A 157 12.62 9.04 -13.74
N THR A 158 13.85 9.45 -13.38
CA THR A 158 14.15 10.09 -12.09
C THR A 158 13.97 11.62 -12.10
N SER A 159 13.66 12.23 -13.25
CA SER A 159 13.46 13.67 -13.38
C SER A 159 12.06 14.12 -12.97
N ASP A 160 11.89 15.41 -12.71
CA ASP A 160 10.59 16.03 -12.41
C ASP A 160 9.55 15.82 -13.53
N LYS A 161 10.00 15.57 -14.78
CA LYS A 161 9.11 15.28 -15.91
C LYS A 161 8.73 13.81 -15.99
N GLY A 162 9.62 12.92 -15.57
CA GLY A 162 9.39 11.48 -15.61
C GLY A 162 8.58 10.97 -14.43
N GLN A 163 8.78 11.52 -13.24
CA GLN A 163 8.12 11.07 -12.02
C GLN A 163 6.57 11.10 -12.10
N PRO A 164 5.90 12.14 -12.65
CA PRO A 164 4.45 12.14 -12.80
C PRO A 164 3.89 11.09 -13.75
N ILE A 165 4.74 10.47 -14.59
CA ILE A 165 4.33 9.39 -15.51
C ILE A 165 4.36 8.02 -14.82
N ILE A 166 5.23 7.88 -13.81
CA ILE A 166 5.43 6.61 -13.09
C ILE A 166 4.52 6.50 -11.87
N LEU A 167 4.31 7.61 -11.21
CA LEU A 167 3.46 7.72 -10.02
C LEU A 167 2.03 7.98 -10.42
#